data_7fe7ba462d9bd8f7ba79d450ea56be80
#
_entry.id   7fe7ba462d9bd8f7ba79d450ea56be80
#
_cell.length_a   1.000
_cell.length_b   1.000
_cell.length_c   1.000
_cell.angle_alpha   90.00
_cell.angle_beta   90.00
_cell.angle_gamma   90.00
#
_symmetry.space_group_name_H-M   'P 1'
#
loop_
_entity.id
_entity.type
_entity.pdbx_description
1 polymer ?
#
loop_
_entity_poly.entity_id
_entity_poly.type
_entity_poly.pdbx_seq_one_letter_code
_entity_poly.pdbx_strand_id
1 'polypeptide(L)'
;MSEFSEVLFANDDLAPSPETEYMRSLVWQELEAALGELSAEQRTVFELMELEGLSVKEVAEATGASANTVLSRKHYAVKHLRKRLEGLYNDILTY
;
A
#
# COMPACT_ATOMS: atom_id res chain seq x y z
N MET A 1 -5.51 -4.08 11.11
CA MET A 1 -4.85 -4.15 9.80
C MET A 1 -5.13 -2.88 9.02
N SER A 2 -4.23 -2.49 8.15
CA SER A 2 -4.44 -1.32 7.30
C SER A 2 -5.39 -1.64 6.15
N GLU A 3 -5.94 -0.61 5.54
CA GLU A 3 -6.81 -0.74 4.36
C GLU A 3 -6.12 -1.48 3.22
N PHE A 4 -4.82 -1.22 3.00
CA PHE A 4 -4.08 -1.89 1.93
C PHE A 4 -3.78 -3.35 2.25
N SER A 5 -3.50 -3.66 3.52
CA SER A 5 -3.33 -5.05 3.95
C SER A 5 -4.61 -5.85 3.73
N GLU A 6 -5.76 -5.28 4.00
CA GLU A 6 -7.04 -5.92 3.75
C GLU A 6 -7.25 -6.21 2.26
N VAL A 7 -6.92 -5.26 1.38
CA VAL A 7 -7.02 -5.46 -0.06
C VAL A 7 -6.07 -6.52 -0.56
N LEU A 8 -4.82 -6.52 -0.07
CA LEU A 8 -3.77 -7.42 -0.54
C LEU A 8 -3.93 -8.84 0.01
N PHE A 9 -4.43 -9.00 1.25
CA PHE A 9 -4.44 -10.28 1.95
C PHE A 9 -5.83 -10.81 2.28
N ALA A 10 -6.89 -10.06 2.03
CA ALA A 10 -8.27 -10.45 2.35
C ALA A 10 -8.74 -11.71 1.64
N ASN A 11 -8.07 -12.10 0.57
CA ASN A 11 -8.45 -13.22 -0.29
C ASN A 11 -7.68 -14.51 0.02
N ASP A 12 -6.94 -14.58 1.14
CA ASP A 12 -6.23 -15.80 1.52
C ASP A 12 -7.18 -16.98 1.77
N ASP A 13 -8.44 -16.69 2.11
CA ASP A 13 -9.47 -17.70 2.33
C ASP A 13 -10.13 -18.19 1.04
N LEU A 14 -9.87 -17.54 -0.09
CA LEU A 14 -10.40 -17.98 -1.38
C LEU A 14 -9.56 -19.12 -1.94
N ALA A 15 -10.24 -20.11 -2.52
CA ALA A 15 -9.56 -21.19 -3.20
C ALA A 15 -8.63 -20.63 -4.28
N PRO A 16 -7.37 -21.09 -4.36
CA PRO A 16 -6.48 -20.61 -5.41
C PRO A 16 -7.05 -20.98 -6.79
N SER A 17 -7.17 -19.99 -7.65
CA SER A 17 -7.57 -20.16 -9.04
C SER A 17 -6.65 -19.32 -9.93
N PRO A 18 -6.49 -19.69 -11.21
CA PRO A 18 -5.69 -18.88 -12.12
C PRO A 18 -6.17 -17.43 -12.22
N GLU A 19 -7.48 -17.20 -12.15
CA GLU A 19 -8.06 -15.86 -12.19
C GLU A 19 -7.70 -15.05 -10.95
N THR A 20 -7.80 -15.65 -9.76
CA THR A 20 -7.46 -15.00 -8.49
C THR A 20 -5.97 -14.66 -8.45
N GLU A 21 -5.11 -15.58 -8.88
CA GLU A 21 -3.67 -15.35 -8.93
C GLU A 21 -3.31 -14.25 -9.92
N TYR A 22 -3.97 -14.22 -11.08
CA TYR A 22 -3.75 -13.18 -12.08
C TYR A 22 -4.14 -11.80 -11.54
N MET A 23 -5.30 -11.68 -10.90
CA MET A 23 -5.76 -10.43 -10.32
C MET A 23 -4.83 -9.96 -9.18
N ARG A 24 -4.37 -10.90 -8.36
CA ARG A 24 -3.42 -10.61 -7.30
C ARG A 24 -2.10 -10.05 -7.86
N SER A 25 -1.60 -10.66 -8.94
CA SER A 25 -0.41 -10.18 -9.65
C SER A 25 -0.59 -8.77 -10.19
N LEU A 26 -1.75 -8.45 -10.76
CA LEU A 26 -2.04 -7.13 -11.28
C LEU A 26 -2.04 -6.07 -10.15
N VAL A 27 -2.64 -6.39 -9.02
CA VAL A 27 -2.67 -5.48 -7.87
C VAL A 27 -1.25 -5.24 -7.36
N TRP A 28 -0.45 -6.28 -7.22
CA TRP A 28 0.94 -6.14 -6.77
C TRP A 28 1.79 -5.33 -7.74
N GLN A 29 1.65 -5.56 -9.06
CA GLN A 29 2.37 -4.80 -10.07
C GLN A 29 1.99 -3.31 -10.02
N GLU A 30 0.71 -3.01 -9.88
CA GLU A 30 0.24 -1.64 -9.78
C GLU A 30 0.73 -0.97 -8.49
N LEU A 31 0.72 -1.71 -7.38
CA LEU A 31 1.24 -1.21 -6.12
C LEU A 31 2.74 -0.90 -6.21
N GLU A 32 3.53 -1.78 -6.79
CA GLU A 32 4.97 -1.54 -6.99
C GLU A 32 5.24 -0.31 -7.85
N ALA A 33 4.50 -0.16 -8.95
CA ALA A 33 4.61 1.00 -9.81
C ALA A 33 4.24 2.29 -9.06
N ALA A 34 3.16 2.26 -8.30
CA ALA A 34 2.71 3.40 -7.50
C ALA A 34 3.69 3.77 -6.40
N LEU A 35 4.28 2.77 -5.74
CA LEU A 35 5.32 3.01 -4.74
C LEU A 35 6.55 3.68 -5.34
N GLY A 36 6.91 3.32 -6.57
CA GLY A 36 8.01 3.95 -7.29
C GLY A 36 7.75 5.41 -7.64
N GLU A 37 6.51 5.86 -7.63
CA GLU A 37 6.12 7.25 -7.88
C GLU A 37 6.18 8.12 -6.62
N LEU A 38 6.27 7.51 -5.45
CA LEU A 38 6.38 8.22 -4.18
C LEU A 38 7.80 8.74 -3.97
N SER A 39 7.95 9.80 -3.13
CA SER A 39 9.26 10.18 -2.65
C SER A 39 9.86 9.05 -1.80
N ALA A 40 11.19 9.04 -1.67
CA ALA A 40 11.85 8.01 -0.86
C ALA A 40 11.33 8.00 0.57
N GLU A 41 11.09 9.17 1.15
CA GLU A 41 10.58 9.32 2.52
C GLU A 41 9.15 8.79 2.67
N GLN A 42 8.27 9.11 1.72
CA GLN A 42 6.90 8.64 1.74
C GLN A 42 6.84 7.12 1.57
N ARG A 43 7.63 6.59 0.65
CA ARG A 43 7.71 5.16 0.42
C ARG A 43 8.22 4.42 1.66
N THR A 44 9.27 4.91 2.29
CA THR A 44 9.83 4.31 3.49
C THR A 44 8.79 4.25 4.61
N VAL A 45 8.09 5.34 4.87
CA VAL A 45 7.05 5.38 5.91
C VAL A 45 5.94 4.38 5.59
N PHE A 46 5.48 4.34 4.36
CA PHE A 46 4.43 3.40 3.95
C PHE A 46 4.89 1.94 4.16
N GLU A 47 6.07 1.60 3.69
CA GLU A 47 6.58 0.23 3.81
C GLU A 47 6.74 -0.18 5.27
N LEU A 48 7.30 0.68 6.11
CA LEU A 48 7.51 0.37 7.52
C LEU A 48 6.20 0.21 8.28
N MET A 49 5.21 1.05 8.01
CA MET A 49 3.95 0.99 8.73
C MET A 49 2.98 -0.06 8.20
N GLU A 50 2.85 -0.15 6.89
CA GLU A 50 1.82 -0.98 6.25
C GLU A 50 2.29 -2.39 5.93
N LEU A 51 3.54 -2.56 5.55
CA LEU A 51 4.08 -3.86 5.19
C LEU A 51 4.82 -4.52 6.35
N GLU A 52 5.51 -3.76 7.18
CA GLU A 52 6.26 -4.29 8.34
C GLU A 52 5.51 -4.13 9.66
N GLY A 53 4.45 -3.36 9.69
CA GLY A 53 3.59 -3.22 10.87
C GLY A 53 4.13 -2.36 12.00
N LEU A 54 5.10 -1.48 11.72
CA LEU A 54 5.65 -0.60 12.75
C LEU A 54 4.66 0.49 13.13
N SER A 55 4.73 0.91 14.40
CA SER A 55 3.95 2.03 14.90
C SER A 55 4.55 3.37 14.45
N VAL A 56 3.77 4.45 14.57
CA VAL A 56 4.25 5.81 14.29
C VAL A 56 5.50 6.12 15.12
N LYS A 57 5.51 5.76 16.40
CA LYS A 57 6.65 5.98 17.28
C LYS A 57 7.89 5.24 16.79
N GLU A 58 7.73 3.97 16.41
CA GLU A 58 8.83 3.16 15.91
C GLU A 58 9.38 3.71 14.61
N VAL A 59 8.52 4.16 13.69
CA VAL A 59 8.95 4.78 12.43
C VAL A 59 9.67 6.11 12.69
N ALA A 60 9.14 6.93 13.61
CA ALA A 60 9.78 8.19 13.99
C ALA A 60 11.20 7.95 14.52
N GLU A 61 11.36 6.95 15.38
CA GLU A 61 12.67 6.57 15.92
C GLU A 61 13.61 6.07 14.83
N ALA A 62 13.11 5.23 13.93
CA ALA A 62 13.92 4.64 12.86
C ALA A 62 14.36 5.67 11.81
N THR A 63 13.53 6.65 11.51
CA THR A 63 13.79 7.64 10.45
C THR A 63 14.36 8.97 10.96
N GLY A 64 14.30 9.20 12.25
CA GLY A 64 14.71 10.49 12.84
C GLY A 64 13.68 11.61 12.61
N ALA A 65 12.54 11.32 12.04
CA ALA A 65 11.48 12.31 11.80
C ALA A 65 10.54 12.41 13.00
N SER A 66 9.82 13.53 13.11
CA SER A 66 8.79 13.68 14.13
C SER A 66 7.58 12.82 13.82
N ALA A 67 6.77 12.52 14.85
CA ALA A 67 5.52 11.77 14.65
C ALA A 67 4.59 12.46 13.64
N ASN A 68 4.49 13.80 13.70
CA ASN A 68 3.66 14.56 12.76
C ASN A 68 4.18 14.43 11.34
N THR A 69 5.49 14.45 11.13
CA THR A 69 6.10 14.26 9.81
C THR A 69 5.81 12.85 9.29
N VAL A 70 5.93 11.83 10.14
CA VAL A 70 5.62 10.45 9.79
C VAL A 70 4.16 10.33 9.33
N LEU A 71 3.23 10.88 10.10
CA LEU A 71 1.81 10.84 9.77
C LEU A 71 1.50 11.59 8.47
N SER A 72 2.15 12.72 8.24
CA SER A 72 1.99 13.49 7.01
C SER A 72 2.48 12.70 5.79
N ARG A 73 3.66 12.10 5.90
CA ARG A 73 4.23 11.27 4.82
C ARG A 73 3.34 10.07 4.52
N LYS A 74 2.82 9.41 5.56
CA LYS A 74 1.88 8.31 5.38
C LYS A 74 0.61 8.77 4.67
N HIS A 75 0.05 9.92 5.10
CA HIS A 75 -1.17 10.46 4.49
C HIS A 75 -1.01 10.66 2.98
N TYR A 76 0.07 11.30 2.55
CA TYR A 76 0.32 11.54 1.13
C TYR A 76 0.57 10.25 0.36
N ALA A 77 1.31 9.31 0.96
CA ALA A 77 1.53 8.01 0.35
C ALA A 77 0.22 7.26 0.13
N VAL A 78 -0.61 7.17 1.16
CA VAL A 78 -1.91 6.48 1.09
C VAL A 78 -2.82 7.14 0.06
N LYS A 79 -2.88 8.46 0.04
CA LYS A 79 -3.69 9.21 -0.92
C LYS A 79 -3.29 8.89 -2.36
N HIS A 80 -1.99 8.87 -2.64
CA HIS A 80 -1.50 8.53 -3.99
C HIS A 80 -1.82 7.08 -4.36
N LEU A 81 -1.58 6.15 -3.43
CA LEU A 81 -1.83 4.74 -3.69
C LEU A 81 -3.31 4.43 -3.89
N ARG A 82 -4.20 5.07 -3.11
CA ARG A 82 -5.64 4.94 -3.32
C ARG A 82 -6.06 5.35 -4.71
N LYS A 83 -5.54 6.47 -5.18
CA LYS A 83 -5.86 7.00 -6.50
C LYS A 83 -5.44 6.02 -7.60
N ARG A 84 -4.26 5.42 -7.46
CA ARG A 84 -3.75 4.44 -8.41
C ARG A 84 -4.56 3.13 -8.39
N LEU A 85 -4.84 2.60 -7.20
CA LEU A 85 -5.61 1.38 -7.05
C LEU A 85 -7.07 1.55 -7.48
N GLU A 86 -7.65 2.72 -7.25
CA GLU A 86 -8.99 3.05 -7.72
C GLU A 86 -9.08 2.98 -9.25
N GLY A 87 -8.09 3.53 -9.94
CA GLY A 87 -8.00 3.43 -11.40
C GLY A 87 -7.98 2.00 -11.88
N LEU A 88 -7.13 1.16 -11.27
CA LEU A 88 -7.07 -0.26 -11.59
C LEU A 88 -8.39 -0.97 -11.31
N TYR A 89 -9.02 -0.67 -10.18
CA TYR A 89 -10.29 -1.28 -9.80
C TYR A 89 -11.39 -0.94 -10.79
N ASN A 90 -11.47 0.31 -11.22
CA ASN A 90 -12.42 0.76 -12.22
C ASN A 90 -12.20 0.07 -13.58
N ASP A 91 -10.93 -0.07 -13.97
CA ASP A 91 -10.58 -0.77 -15.22
C ASP A 91 -11.01 -2.23 -15.20
N ILE A 92 -10.85 -2.91 -14.07
CA ILE A 92 -11.28 -4.30 -13.90
C ILE A 92 -12.80 -4.42 -13.92
N LEU A 93 -13.52 -3.50 -13.26
CA LEU A 93 -14.97 -3.55 -13.13
C LEU A 93 -15.73 -3.11 -14.39
N THR A 94 -15.07 -2.41 -15.30
CA THR A 94 -15.71 -1.96 -16.54
C THR A 94 -15.62 -2.96 -17.69
N TYR A 95 -15.00 -4.08 -17.46
CA TYR A 95 -14.95 -5.16 -18.42
C TYR A 95 -16.22 -5.99 -18.42
#